data_ae7e0f138400b7147c5fe2417ec72fd0
#
_entry.id   ae7e0f138400b7147c5fe2417ec72fd0
#
_cell.length_a   1.000
_cell.length_b   1.000
_cell.length_c   1.000
_cell.angle_alpha   90.00
_cell.angle_beta   90.00
_cell.angle_gamma   90.00
#
_symmetry.space_group_name_H-M   'P 1'
#
loop_
_entity.id
_entity.type
_entity.pdbx_description
1 polymer ?
#
loop_
_entity_poly.entity_id
_entity_poly.type
_entity_poly.pdbx_seq_one_letter_code
_entity_poly.pdbx_strand_id
1 'polypeptide(L)'
;MLRQSFTMGMAKRHMAVKPQLVIGNKNYSSWSLRAWFLLREADIDFDENRISLDTAGTAAQIAEFTQAGRVPVLLLDEVTVWDTLAIAETAAERWPDKNLWPGDADARAHARSISAEMHSGFGALRAGMPMNCRAMGRKVSLPDELTQDVDRVIAIWSDCHRRYGSNEGWLFGDFCVTDAMYAPVVLRFRTYGVNLPESAGFYPRRLLQSAAIQDWLAAAESEIEVIDREERGQ
;
A
#
# COMPACT_ATOMS: atom_id res chain seq x y z
N MET A 1 -21.74 -23.87 -56.62
CA MET A 1 -21.58 -22.56 -55.93
C MET A 1 -22.31 -22.61 -54.62
N LEU A 2 -21.61 -22.92 -53.55
CA LEU A 2 -22.16 -22.95 -52.17
C LEU A 2 -21.59 -21.73 -51.46
N ARG A 3 -22.46 -20.76 -51.11
CA ARG A 3 -22.13 -19.61 -50.28
C ARG A 3 -22.12 -20.07 -48.81
N GLN A 4 -20.95 -20.07 -48.19
CA GLN A 4 -20.82 -20.20 -46.73
C GLN A 4 -21.11 -18.84 -46.11
N SER A 5 -22.20 -18.78 -45.31
CA SER A 5 -22.53 -17.65 -44.47
C SER A 5 -21.62 -17.69 -43.22
N PHE A 6 -20.71 -16.74 -43.11
CA PHE A 6 -19.96 -16.50 -41.88
C PHE A 6 -20.91 -15.78 -40.88
N THR A 7 -21.40 -16.48 -39.89
CA THR A 7 -22.06 -15.91 -38.72
C THR A 7 -20.98 -15.31 -37.83
N MET A 8 -20.91 -13.99 -37.82
CA MET A 8 -20.09 -13.20 -36.91
C MET A 8 -20.69 -13.30 -35.52
N GLY A 9 -20.07 -14.12 -34.66
CA GLY A 9 -20.46 -14.25 -33.28
C GLY A 9 -20.27 -12.90 -32.57
N MET A 10 -21.38 -12.32 -32.12
CA MET A 10 -21.39 -11.17 -31.25
C MET A 10 -20.68 -11.58 -29.95
N ALA A 11 -19.44 -11.11 -29.76
CA ALA A 11 -18.77 -11.16 -28.46
C ALA A 11 -19.68 -10.41 -27.46
N LYS A 12 -20.27 -11.15 -26.52
CA LYS A 12 -20.93 -10.57 -25.38
C LYS A 12 -19.88 -9.71 -24.65
N ARG A 13 -20.02 -8.39 -24.69
CA ARG A 13 -19.33 -7.51 -23.76
C ARG A 13 -19.77 -7.94 -22.36
N HIS A 14 -18.97 -8.77 -21.71
CA HIS A 14 -19.04 -8.89 -20.26
C HIS A 14 -18.77 -7.48 -19.72
N MET A 15 -19.77 -6.87 -19.10
CA MET A 15 -19.52 -5.71 -18.25
C MET A 15 -18.55 -6.21 -17.17
N ALA A 16 -17.32 -5.70 -17.20
CA ALA A 16 -16.34 -6.06 -16.18
C ALA A 16 -16.94 -5.76 -14.80
N VAL A 17 -16.97 -6.74 -13.94
CA VAL A 17 -17.41 -6.55 -12.55
C VAL A 17 -16.42 -5.60 -11.90
N LYS A 18 -16.93 -4.61 -11.16
CA LYS A 18 -16.09 -3.68 -10.44
C LYS A 18 -15.22 -4.44 -9.44
N PRO A 19 -13.89 -4.22 -9.41
CA PRO A 19 -13.00 -4.84 -8.43
C PRO A 19 -13.48 -4.62 -7.00
N GLN A 20 -13.30 -5.60 -6.12
CA GLN A 20 -13.55 -5.46 -4.69
C GLN A 20 -12.25 -5.62 -3.92
N LEU A 21 -11.93 -4.69 -3.04
CA LEU A 21 -10.77 -4.76 -2.15
C LEU A 21 -11.21 -5.01 -0.71
N VAL A 22 -10.84 -6.18 -0.18
CA VAL A 22 -11.06 -6.54 1.23
C VAL A 22 -9.88 -6.06 2.05
N ILE A 23 -10.16 -5.24 3.07
CA ILE A 23 -9.15 -4.60 3.92
C ILE A 23 -9.45 -4.82 5.41
N GLY A 24 -8.44 -4.58 6.26
CA GLY A 24 -8.63 -4.47 7.71
C GLY A 24 -8.86 -3.03 8.18
N ASN A 25 -8.83 -2.84 9.50
CA ASN A 25 -8.93 -1.52 10.11
C ASN A 25 -7.95 -0.52 9.51
N LYS A 26 -8.43 0.66 9.14
CA LYS A 26 -7.58 1.70 8.54
C LYS A 26 -6.59 2.29 9.53
N ASN A 27 -6.93 2.30 10.81
CA ASN A 27 -5.99 2.77 11.83
C ASN A 27 -4.72 1.92 11.93
N TYR A 28 -4.82 0.59 11.78
CA TYR A 28 -3.73 -0.33 12.12
C TYR A 28 -3.20 -1.14 10.93
N SER A 29 -4.02 -1.40 9.90
CA SER A 29 -3.64 -2.34 8.84
C SER A 29 -2.73 -1.72 7.79
N SER A 30 -1.42 -1.76 8.06
CA SER A 30 -0.41 -1.26 7.12
C SER A 30 -0.37 -2.02 5.79
N TRP A 31 -0.72 -3.30 5.79
CA TRP A 31 -0.81 -4.10 4.56
C TRP A 31 -1.99 -3.67 3.69
N SER A 32 -3.14 -3.43 4.31
CA SER A 32 -4.32 -2.92 3.60
C SER A 32 -4.10 -1.52 3.02
N LEU A 33 -3.44 -0.64 3.77
CA LEU A 33 -3.10 0.71 3.29
C LEU A 33 -2.34 0.66 1.96
N ARG A 34 -1.35 -0.22 1.82
CA ARG A 34 -0.55 -0.33 0.59
C ARG A 34 -1.40 -0.59 -0.64
N ALA A 35 -2.24 -1.61 -0.59
CA ALA A 35 -3.09 -1.97 -1.72
C ALA A 35 -4.17 -0.90 -1.97
N TRP A 36 -4.79 -0.41 -0.91
CA TRP A 36 -5.83 0.60 -1.01
C TRP A 36 -5.29 1.92 -1.59
N PHE A 37 -4.15 2.37 -1.07
CA PHE A 37 -3.52 3.61 -1.52
C PHE A 37 -3.05 3.50 -2.98
N LEU A 38 -2.46 2.37 -3.36
CA LEU A 38 -2.08 2.12 -4.75
C LEU A 38 -3.25 2.30 -5.71
N LEU A 39 -4.36 1.65 -5.44
CA LEU A 39 -5.53 1.70 -6.32
C LEU A 39 -6.18 3.10 -6.32
N ARG A 40 -6.30 3.74 -5.15
CA ARG A 40 -6.92 5.07 -5.04
C ARG A 40 -6.10 6.16 -5.69
N GLU A 41 -4.79 6.22 -5.41
CA GLU A 41 -3.92 7.26 -6.00
C GLU A 41 -3.77 7.08 -7.52
N ALA A 42 -3.85 5.85 -8.01
CA ALA A 42 -3.85 5.55 -9.45
C ALA A 42 -5.22 5.76 -10.12
N ASP A 43 -6.23 6.24 -9.39
CA ASP A 43 -7.59 6.41 -9.91
C ASP A 43 -8.13 5.12 -10.56
N ILE A 44 -7.96 4.01 -9.84
CA ILE A 44 -8.57 2.70 -10.15
C ILE A 44 -9.79 2.54 -9.24
N ASP A 45 -10.96 2.47 -9.85
CA ASP A 45 -12.23 2.34 -9.12
C ASP A 45 -12.42 0.92 -8.58
N PHE A 46 -12.79 0.81 -7.30
CA PHE A 46 -13.07 -0.46 -6.62
C PHE A 46 -14.11 -0.28 -5.51
N ASP A 47 -14.76 -1.37 -5.13
CA ASP A 47 -15.60 -1.43 -3.94
C ASP A 47 -14.76 -1.87 -2.74
N GLU A 48 -14.94 -1.19 -1.60
CA GLU A 48 -14.21 -1.47 -0.37
C GLU A 48 -15.05 -2.38 0.54
N ASN A 49 -14.42 -3.44 1.06
CA ASN A 49 -14.99 -4.29 2.11
C ASN A 49 -14.04 -4.30 3.30
N ARG A 50 -14.44 -3.66 4.42
CA ARG A 50 -13.62 -3.58 5.62
C ARG A 50 -14.01 -4.65 6.63
N ILE A 51 -13.03 -5.40 7.12
CA ILE A 51 -13.15 -6.40 8.19
C ILE A 51 -12.49 -5.85 9.45
N SER A 52 -13.18 -5.91 10.60
CA SER A 52 -12.58 -5.60 11.89
C SER A 52 -11.57 -6.67 12.27
N LEU A 53 -10.31 -6.27 12.45
CA LEU A 53 -9.22 -7.15 12.84
C LEU A 53 -9.20 -7.38 14.37
N ASP A 54 -8.56 -8.47 14.78
CA ASP A 54 -8.34 -8.80 16.19
C ASP A 54 -9.63 -9.04 16.99
N THR A 55 -10.67 -9.53 16.32
CA THR A 55 -11.94 -9.95 16.91
C THR A 55 -12.14 -11.46 16.76
N ALA A 56 -13.03 -12.04 17.55
CA ALA A 56 -13.36 -13.48 17.45
C ALA A 56 -13.90 -13.88 16.06
N GLY A 57 -14.50 -12.94 15.32
CA GLY A 57 -15.05 -13.16 13.98
C GLY A 57 -14.06 -12.93 12.84
N THR A 58 -12.91 -12.32 13.07
CA THR A 58 -11.98 -11.87 12.01
C THR A 58 -11.58 -13.01 11.07
N ALA A 59 -11.15 -14.14 11.63
CA ALA A 59 -10.69 -15.28 10.82
C ALA A 59 -11.80 -15.86 9.93
N ALA A 60 -13.02 -16.00 10.45
CA ALA A 60 -14.17 -16.48 9.70
C ALA A 60 -14.55 -15.53 8.55
N GLN A 61 -14.58 -14.22 8.80
CA GLN A 61 -14.88 -13.22 7.78
C GLN A 61 -13.82 -13.20 6.67
N ILE A 62 -12.53 -13.30 7.01
CA ILE A 62 -11.46 -13.36 5.99
C ILE A 62 -11.56 -14.65 5.16
N ALA A 63 -11.92 -15.77 5.79
CA ALA A 63 -12.05 -17.07 5.12
C ALA A 63 -13.15 -17.08 4.03
N GLU A 64 -14.13 -16.18 4.09
CA GLU A 64 -15.14 -16.00 3.04
C GLU A 64 -14.52 -15.54 1.71
N PHE A 65 -13.36 -14.86 1.75
CA PHE A 65 -12.70 -14.26 0.59
C PHE A 65 -11.44 -14.99 0.16
N THR A 66 -10.70 -15.58 1.11
CA THR A 66 -9.42 -16.24 0.83
C THR A 66 -9.04 -17.25 1.89
N GLN A 67 -8.36 -18.31 1.47
CA GLN A 67 -7.74 -19.28 2.38
C GLN A 67 -6.40 -18.79 2.97
N ALA A 68 -5.85 -17.68 2.47
CA ALA A 68 -4.60 -17.12 2.98
C ALA A 68 -4.72 -16.56 4.41
N GLY A 69 -5.95 -16.36 4.92
CA GLY A 69 -6.22 -15.92 6.28
C GLY A 69 -5.74 -14.50 6.60
N ARG A 70 -5.52 -13.65 5.60
CA ARG A 70 -4.95 -12.31 5.74
C ARG A 70 -5.59 -11.32 4.77
N VAL A 71 -5.53 -10.05 5.14
CA VAL A 71 -5.87 -8.91 4.28
C VAL A 71 -4.59 -8.15 3.92
N PRO A 72 -4.55 -7.44 2.76
CA PRO A 72 -5.62 -7.22 1.80
C PRO A 72 -5.87 -8.40 0.87
N VAL A 73 -7.08 -8.43 0.28
CA VAL A 73 -7.45 -9.35 -0.81
C VAL A 73 -8.14 -8.55 -1.90
N LEU A 74 -7.70 -8.72 -3.14
CA LEU A 74 -8.34 -8.11 -4.31
C LEU A 74 -9.12 -9.17 -5.08
N LEU A 75 -10.40 -8.94 -5.27
CA LEU A 75 -11.28 -9.79 -6.08
C LEU A 75 -11.47 -9.13 -7.45
N LEU A 76 -11.10 -9.85 -8.49
CA LEU A 76 -11.16 -9.43 -9.90
C LEU A 76 -11.89 -10.49 -10.70
N ASP A 77 -13.14 -10.24 -11.08
CA ASP A 77 -13.97 -11.23 -11.77
C ASP A 77 -13.92 -12.60 -11.06
N GLU A 78 -13.31 -13.61 -11.68
CA GLU A 78 -13.15 -14.96 -11.13
C GLU A 78 -11.80 -15.17 -10.41
N VAL A 79 -10.97 -14.13 -10.28
CA VAL A 79 -9.62 -14.24 -9.70
C VAL A 79 -9.55 -13.57 -8.35
N THR A 80 -9.08 -14.32 -7.36
CA THR A 80 -8.75 -13.81 -6.04
C THR A 80 -7.23 -13.62 -5.92
N VAL A 81 -6.80 -12.40 -5.66
CA VAL A 81 -5.38 -12.04 -5.50
C VAL A 81 -5.13 -11.62 -4.06
N TRP A 82 -4.17 -12.25 -3.42
CA TRP A 82 -3.72 -11.90 -2.07
C TRP A 82 -2.21 -11.76 -2.04
N ASP A 83 -1.76 -11.13 -1.01
CA ASP A 83 -0.52 -10.45 -0.77
C ASP A 83 -0.43 -9.10 -1.52
N THR A 84 0.05 -8.10 -0.78
CA THR A 84 0.09 -6.71 -1.25
C THR A 84 0.94 -6.54 -2.51
N LEU A 85 2.08 -7.25 -2.61
CA LEU A 85 2.96 -7.13 -3.77
C LEU A 85 2.36 -7.84 -4.99
N ALA A 86 1.71 -8.98 -4.78
CA ALA A 86 0.97 -9.67 -5.85
C ALA A 86 -0.20 -8.82 -6.36
N ILE A 87 -0.93 -8.14 -5.46
CA ILE A 87 -1.98 -7.18 -5.84
C ILE A 87 -1.38 -6.05 -6.68
N ALA A 88 -0.23 -5.50 -6.28
CA ALA A 88 0.43 -4.41 -7.00
C ALA A 88 0.88 -4.82 -8.41
N GLU A 89 1.51 -5.99 -8.56
CA GLU A 89 1.91 -6.51 -9.88
C GLU A 89 0.68 -6.79 -10.75
N THR A 90 -0.36 -7.43 -10.20
CA THR A 90 -1.60 -7.69 -10.92
C THR A 90 -2.27 -6.38 -11.37
N ALA A 91 -2.25 -5.35 -10.53
CA ALA A 91 -2.78 -4.04 -10.90
C ALA A 91 -1.98 -3.40 -12.05
N ALA A 92 -0.65 -3.51 -12.02
CA ALA A 92 0.21 -2.98 -13.08
C ALA A 92 -0.03 -3.68 -14.43
N GLU A 93 -0.33 -4.98 -14.42
CA GLU A 93 -0.68 -5.73 -15.63
C GLU A 93 -2.11 -5.44 -16.11
N ARG A 94 -3.07 -5.30 -15.18
CA ARG A 94 -4.49 -5.12 -15.52
C ARG A 94 -4.80 -3.71 -16.02
N TRP A 95 -4.10 -2.71 -15.51
CA TRP A 95 -4.24 -1.30 -15.86
C TRP A 95 -2.91 -0.70 -16.35
N PRO A 96 -2.39 -1.14 -17.51
CA PRO A 96 -1.08 -0.71 -18.00
C PRO A 96 -0.99 0.79 -18.30
N ASP A 97 -2.11 1.43 -18.60
CA ASP A 97 -2.23 2.88 -18.81
C ASP A 97 -1.99 3.70 -17.53
N LYS A 98 -2.09 3.08 -16.36
CA LYS A 98 -1.81 3.74 -15.06
C LYS A 98 -0.32 3.86 -14.73
N ASN A 99 0.56 3.21 -15.51
CA ASN A 99 2.02 3.30 -15.37
C ASN A 99 2.52 3.06 -13.93
N LEU A 100 2.00 2.02 -13.25
CA LEU A 100 2.26 1.75 -11.83
C LEU A 100 3.71 1.37 -11.50
N TRP A 101 4.58 1.21 -12.49
CA TRP A 101 6.02 1.08 -12.37
C TRP A 101 6.74 2.11 -13.24
N PRO A 102 7.96 2.55 -12.87
CA PRO A 102 8.76 3.45 -13.71
C PRO A 102 8.93 2.93 -15.14
N GLY A 103 8.83 3.83 -16.12
CA GLY A 103 9.00 3.48 -17.55
C GLY A 103 10.43 3.06 -17.90
N ASP A 104 11.43 3.71 -17.29
CA ASP A 104 12.84 3.35 -17.44
C ASP A 104 13.14 1.98 -16.81
N ALA A 105 13.89 1.14 -17.50
CA ALA A 105 14.12 -0.25 -17.07
C ALA A 105 14.98 -0.34 -15.80
N ASP A 106 16.00 0.51 -15.66
CA ASP A 106 16.90 0.49 -14.50
C ASP A 106 16.21 1.11 -13.28
N ALA A 107 15.46 2.19 -13.45
CA ALA A 107 14.63 2.77 -12.41
C ALA A 107 13.55 1.76 -11.95
N ARG A 108 12.91 1.05 -12.89
CA ARG A 108 11.93 -0.01 -12.57
C ARG A 108 12.55 -1.18 -11.81
N ALA A 109 13.75 -1.61 -12.18
CA ALA A 109 14.48 -2.65 -11.45
C ALA A 109 14.79 -2.21 -10.02
N HIS A 110 15.23 -0.97 -9.82
CA HIS A 110 15.47 -0.40 -8.49
C HIS A 110 14.17 -0.28 -7.69
N ALA A 111 13.09 0.23 -8.29
CA ALA A 111 11.78 0.35 -7.66
C ALA A 111 11.27 -1.01 -7.14
N ARG A 112 11.38 -2.06 -7.95
CA ARG A 112 11.03 -3.43 -7.54
C ARG A 112 11.92 -3.94 -6.40
N SER A 113 13.21 -3.67 -6.45
CA SER A 113 14.16 -4.10 -5.41
C SER A 113 13.80 -3.52 -4.04
N ILE A 114 13.63 -2.20 -3.95
CA ILE A 114 13.30 -1.58 -2.66
C ILE A 114 11.85 -1.84 -2.21
N SER A 115 10.94 -2.10 -3.15
CA SER A 115 9.58 -2.55 -2.81
C SER A 115 9.59 -3.96 -2.21
N ALA A 116 10.39 -4.88 -2.75
CA ALA A 116 10.57 -6.22 -2.22
C ALA A 116 11.30 -6.20 -0.86
N GLU A 117 12.31 -5.32 -0.69
CA GLU A 117 12.98 -5.09 0.59
C GLU A 117 11.99 -4.62 1.66
N MET A 118 11.12 -3.64 1.32
CA MET A 118 10.06 -3.19 2.23
C MET A 118 9.06 -4.30 2.52
N HIS A 119 8.75 -5.15 1.55
CA HIS A 119 7.80 -6.25 1.72
C HIS A 119 8.31 -7.31 2.70
N SER A 120 9.55 -7.71 2.60
CA SER A 120 10.14 -8.84 3.35
C SER A 120 10.94 -8.43 4.60
N GLY A 121 11.40 -7.19 4.66
CA GLY A 121 12.31 -6.68 5.69
C GLY A 121 11.67 -5.76 6.72
N PHE A 122 12.51 -5.01 7.43
CA PHE A 122 12.15 -3.98 8.41
C PHE A 122 11.33 -4.53 9.59
N GLY A 123 11.73 -5.70 10.10
CA GLY A 123 11.04 -6.39 11.19
C GLY A 123 11.03 -5.60 12.49
N ALA A 124 12.16 -4.98 12.83
CA ALA A 124 12.30 -4.17 14.04
C ALA A 124 11.43 -2.89 13.96
N LEU A 125 11.42 -2.22 12.79
CA LEU A 125 10.55 -1.07 12.55
C LEU A 125 9.07 -1.42 12.69
N ARG A 126 8.63 -2.55 12.13
CA ARG A 126 7.23 -2.99 12.20
C ARG A 126 6.79 -3.30 13.63
N ALA A 127 7.65 -3.97 14.39
CA ALA A 127 7.37 -4.37 15.77
C ALA A 127 7.51 -3.21 16.76
N GLY A 128 8.54 -2.37 16.59
CA GLY A 128 8.85 -1.26 17.48
C GLY A 128 7.99 -0.03 17.26
N MET A 129 7.62 0.23 16.01
CA MET A 129 6.79 1.37 15.59
C MET A 129 5.59 0.88 14.78
N PRO A 130 4.59 0.19 15.37
CA PRO A 130 3.39 -0.23 14.65
C PRO A 130 2.64 0.96 14.06
N MET A 131 1.89 0.73 12.96
CA MET A 131 1.08 1.77 12.36
C MET A 131 -0.14 2.07 13.24
N ASN A 132 -0.27 3.32 13.64
CA ASN A 132 -1.42 3.85 14.35
C ASN A 132 -1.71 5.25 13.81
N CYS A 133 -2.67 5.34 12.89
CA CYS A 133 -2.95 6.59 12.16
C CYS A 133 -3.49 7.71 13.05
N ARG A 134 -4.22 7.36 14.11
CA ARG A 134 -4.80 8.30 15.08
C ARG A 134 -3.77 8.86 16.07
N ALA A 135 -2.72 8.07 16.34
CA ALA A 135 -1.75 8.43 17.38
C ALA A 135 -0.70 9.42 16.86
N MET A 136 -0.34 10.36 17.72
CA MET A 136 0.70 11.36 17.48
C MET A 136 1.58 11.53 18.71
N GLY A 137 2.88 11.81 18.47
CA GLY A 137 3.81 12.12 19.54
C GLY A 137 4.19 10.94 20.45
N ARG A 138 3.93 9.72 20.01
CA ARG A 138 4.28 8.49 20.73
C ARG A 138 5.80 8.38 20.91
N LYS A 139 6.23 7.82 22.04
CA LYS A 139 7.65 7.63 22.35
C LYS A 139 7.93 6.15 22.56
N VAL A 140 8.94 5.64 21.88
CA VAL A 140 9.41 4.26 22.02
C VAL A 140 10.92 4.27 22.22
N SER A 141 11.46 3.22 22.87
CA SER A 141 12.89 2.99 22.86
C SER A 141 13.39 2.66 21.44
N LEU A 142 14.60 3.06 21.13
CA LEU A 142 15.23 2.86 19.84
C LEU A 142 16.42 1.90 20.00
N PRO A 143 16.19 0.58 20.10
CA PRO A 143 17.28 -0.39 20.08
C PRO A 143 18.00 -0.35 18.72
N ASP A 144 19.22 -0.87 18.69
CA ASP A 144 20.10 -0.78 17.51
C ASP A 144 19.44 -1.31 16.23
N GLU A 145 18.72 -2.41 16.31
CA GLU A 145 18.03 -3.02 15.16
C GLU A 145 16.92 -2.10 14.61
N LEU A 146 16.16 -1.43 15.49
CA LEU A 146 15.15 -0.46 15.08
C LEU A 146 15.79 0.79 14.45
N THR A 147 16.89 1.26 15.05
CA THR A 147 17.67 2.39 14.51
C THR A 147 18.21 2.06 13.13
N GLN A 148 18.76 0.86 12.92
CA GLN A 148 19.25 0.40 11.62
C GLN A 148 18.12 0.37 10.57
N ASP A 149 16.94 -0.13 10.93
CA ASP A 149 15.78 -0.13 10.00
C ASP A 149 15.38 1.31 9.62
N VAL A 150 15.32 2.23 10.59
CA VAL A 150 15.00 3.65 10.34
C VAL A 150 16.04 4.29 9.44
N ASP A 151 17.33 4.11 9.74
CA ASP A 151 18.44 4.64 8.94
C ASP A 151 18.43 4.09 7.52
N ARG A 152 18.11 2.80 7.35
CA ARG A 152 17.99 2.18 6.03
C ARG A 152 16.86 2.80 5.21
N VAL A 153 15.70 3.07 5.79
CA VAL A 153 14.60 3.78 5.11
C VAL A 153 15.03 5.18 4.69
N ILE A 154 15.68 5.92 5.59
CA ILE A 154 16.19 7.27 5.30
C ILE A 154 17.19 7.25 4.14
N ALA A 155 18.10 6.27 4.14
CA ALA A 155 19.08 6.10 3.06
C ALA A 155 18.40 5.79 1.72
N ILE A 156 17.38 4.91 1.70
CA ILE A 156 16.60 4.59 0.51
C ILE A 156 15.92 5.85 -0.04
N TRP A 157 15.19 6.61 0.79
CA TRP A 157 14.49 7.81 0.34
C TRP A 157 15.45 8.88 -0.15
N SER A 158 16.58 9.07 0.54
CA SER A 158 17.62 10.02 0.12
C SER A 158 18.27 9.62 -1.21
N ASP A 159 18.51 8.32 -1.44
CA ASP A 159 19.03 7.80 -2.71
C ASP A 159 18.03 8.00 -3.85
N CYS A 160 16.75 7.68 -3.62
CA CYS A 160 15.68 7.93 -4.59
C CYS A 160 15.59 9.42 -4.95
N HIS A 161 15.63 10.32 -3.96
CA HIS A 161 15.63 11.75 -4.21
C HIS A 161 16.79 12.21 -5.08
N ARG A 162 18.01 11.75 -4.77
CA ARG A 162 19.20 12.08 -5.52
C ARG A 162 19.18 11.59 -6.97
N ARG A 163 18.64 10.39 -7.21
CA ARG A 163 18.64 9.74 -8.53
C ARG A 163 17.45 10.09 -9.40
N TYR A 164 16.28 10.24 -8.81
CA TYR A 164 15.02 10.35 -9.51
C TYR A 164 14.17 11.55 -9.07
N GLY A 165 14.67 12.34 -8.12
CA GLY A 165 13.93 13.45 -7.53
C GLY A 165 13.37 14.40 -8.59
N SER A 166 12.08 14.68 -8.47
CA SER A 166 11.33 15.62 -9.29
C SER A 166 10.61 16.63 -8.41
N ASN A 167 10.01 17.66 -9.01
CA ASN A 167 9.14 18.59 -8.30
C ASN A 167 7.85 17.93 -7.76
N GLU A 168 7.49 16.76 -8.29
CA GLU A 168 6.30 16.01 -7.84
C GLU A 168 6.47 15.34 -6.47
N GLY A 169 7.71 15.06 -6.07
CA GLY A 169 8.04 14.57 -4.73
C GLY A 169 7.75 13.08 -4.47
N TRP A 170 7.46 12.28 -5.49
CA TRP A 170 7.40 10.82 -5.40
C TRP A 170 8.78 10.20 -5.50
N LEU A 171 8.95 8.96 -5.03
CA LEU A 171 10.27 8.31 -4.94
C LEU A 171 10.96 8.13 -6.29
N PHE A 172 10.19 7.94 -7.37
CA PHE A 172 10.69 7.78 -8.74
C PHE A 172 10.21 8.87 -9.70
N GLY A 173 9.88 10.04 -9.19
CA GLY A 173 9.35 11.15 -9.96
C GLY A 173 7.83 11.14 -10.01
N ASP A 174 7.24 10.19 -10.71
CA ASP A 174 5.81 9.94 -10.74
C ASP A 174 5.41 8.89 -9.67
N PHE A 175 4.13 8.89 -9.28
CA PHE A 175 3.58 7.90 -8.36
C PHE A 175 3.72 6.49 -8.92
N CYS A 176 4.18 5.56 -8.07
CA CYS A 176 4.31 4.16 -8.44
C CYS A 176 4.09 3.21 -7.24
N VAL A 177 4.14 1.91 -7.50
CA VAL A 177 4.00 0.86 -6.46
C VAL A 177 4.91 1.12 -5.26
N THR A 178 6.13 1.60 -5.48
CA THR A 178 7.09 1.84 -4.39
C THR A 178 6.56 2.86 -3.38
N ASP A 179 5.88 3.91 -3.85
CA ASP A 179 5.28 4.91 -2.97
C ASP A 179 4.20 4.29 -2.09
N ALA A 180 3.37 3.43 -2.66
CA ALA A 180 2.36 2.70 -1.88
C ALA A 180 3.00 1.73 -0.87
N MET A 181 4.10 1.08 -1.23
CA MET A 181 4.81 0.17 -0.32
C MET A 181 5.40 0.88 0.90
N TYR A 182 5.90 2.11 0.72
CA TYR A 182 6.48 2.91 1.81
C TYR A 182 5.47 3.81 2.55
N ALA A 183 4.25 3.98 2.07
CA ALA A 183 3.23 4.82 2.70
C ALA A 183 3.02 4.53 4.20
N PRO A 184 2.92 3.27 4.66
CA PRO A 184 2.80 2.99 6.10
C PRO A 184 4.00 3.44 6.92
N VAL A 185 5.20 3.50 6.32
CA VAL A 185 6.40 3.96 7.04
C VAL A 185 6.33 5.45 7.31
N VAL A 186 5.83 6.24 6.36
CA VAL A 186 5.57 7.67 6.57
C VAL A 186 4.61 7.89 7.74
N LEU A 187 3.52 7.12 7.82
CA LEU A 187 2.56 7.23 8.92
C LEU A 187 3.17 6.81 10.26
N ARG A 188 4.02 5.76 10.29
CA ARG A 188 4.79 5.37 11.48
C ARG A 188 5.72 6.51 11.91
N PHE A 189 6.49 7.07 10.99
CA PHE A 189 7.42 8.18 11.30
C PHE A 189 6.69 9.41 11.82
N ARG A 190 5.51 9.71 11.27
CA ARG A 190 4.62 10.75 11.79
C ARG A 190 4.17 10.46 13.22
N THR A 191 3.69 9.24 13.51
CA THR A 191 3.20 8.84 14.84
C THR A 191 4.28 8.94 15.91
N TYR A 192 5.51 8.48 15.60
CA TYR A 192 6.62 8.40 16.55
C TYR A 192 7.58 9.57 16.50
N GLY A 193 7.32 10.57 15.66
CA GLY A 193 8.10 11.79 15.57
C GLY A 193 9.55 11.57 15.13
N VAL A 194 9.76 10.70 14.11
CA VAL A 194 11.10 10.45 13.55
C VAL A 194 11.59 11.69 12.81
N ASN A 195 12.76 12.19 13.18
CA ASN A 195 13.39 13.31 12.50
C ASN A 195 14.01 12.86 11.18
N LEU A 196 13.66 13.54 10.10
CA LEU A 196 14.15 13.24 8.76
C LEU A 196 15.08 14.35 8.27
N PRO A 197 16.22 14.02 7.63
CA PRO A 197 17.01 14.99 6.91
C PRO A 197 16.21 15.52 5.71
N GLU A 198 16.57 16.71 5.21
CA GLU A 198 15.90 17.33 4.08
C GLU A 198 15.85 16.41 2.86
N SER A 199 16.93 15.67 2.60
CA SER A 199 17.08 14.72 1.50
C SER A 199 16.08 13.53 1.55
N ALA A 200 15.50 13.22 2.70
CA ALA A 200 14.49 12.18 2.86
C ALA A 200 13.09 12.74 3.15
N GLY A 201 13.00 14.03 3.55
CA GLY A 201 11.74 14.64 3.96
C GLY A 201 10.78 15.00 2.81
N PHE A 202 11.23 14.99 1.56
CA PHE A 202 10.41 15.32 0.39
C PHE A 202 9.24 14.37 0.20
N TYR A 203 9.49 13.07 0.26
CA TYR A 203 8.50 12.02 0.04
C TYR A 203 7.38 12.02 1.11
N PRO A 204 7.66 12.06 2.44
CA PRO A 204 6.62 12.21 3.44
C PRO A 204 5.76 13.45 3.26
N ARG A 205 6.34 14.59 2.88
CA ARG A 205 5.57 15.82 2.59
C ARG A 205 4.61 15.61 1.44
N ARG A 206 5.08 15.01 0.34
CA ARG A 206 4.24 14.70 -0.83
C ARG A 206 3.11 13.73 -0.48
N LEU A 207 3.46 12.62 0.18
CA LEU A 207 2.49 11.59 0.56
C LEU A 207 1.37 12.16 1.46
N LEU A 208 1.73 12.95 2.47
CA LEU A 208 0.74 13.55 3.38
C LEU A 208 -0.14 14.63 2.71
N GLN A 209 0.21 15.11 1.51
CA GLN A 209 -0.63 16.00 0.71
C GLN A 209 -1.58 15.24 -0.23
N SER A 210 -1.40 13.92 -0.41
CA SER A 210 -2.29 13.12 -1.25
C SER A 210 -3.71 13.10 -0.70
N ALA A 211 -4.69 13.35 -1.56
CA ALA A 211 -6.11 13.27 -1.21
C ALA A 211 -6.47 11.85 -0.71
N ALA A 212 -5.94 10.82 -1.36
CA ALA A 212 -6.17 9.44 -0.95
C ALA A 212 -5.65 9.16 0.48
N ILE A 213 -4.49 9.68 0.84
CA ILE A 213 -3.97 9.54 2.22
C ILE A 213 -4.82 10.33 3.22
N GLN A 214 -5.31 11.52 2.86
CA GLN A 214 -6.20 12.28 3.74
C GLN A 214 -7.54 11.55 3.95
N ASP A 215 -8.11 10.95 2.91
CA ASP A 215 -9.32 10.12 3.01
C ASP A 215 -9.09 8.89 3.92
N TRP A 216 -7.94 8.22 3.77
CA TRP A 216 -7.57 7.10 4.65
C TRP A 216 -7.48 7.53 6.12
N LEU A 217 -6.79 8.65 6.40
CA LEU A 217 -6.61 9.18 7.74
C LEU A 217 -7.95 9.60 8.37
N ALA A 218 -8.81 10.28 7.62
CA ALA A 218 -10.14 10.67 8.09
C ALA A 218 -11.02 9.45 8.43
N ALA A 219 -10.95 8.40 7.60
CA ALA A 219 -11.65 7.16 7.87
C ALA A 219 -11.07 6.42 9.10
N ALA A 220 -9.73 6.39 9.26
CA ALA A 220 -9.08 5.82 10.43
C ALA A 220 -9.45 6.55 11.73
N GLU A 221 -9.61 7.88 11.68
CA GLU A 221 -10.03 8.70 12.83
C GLU A 221 -11.43 8.31 13.33
N SER A 222 -12.32 7.91 12.43
CA SER A 222 -13.69 7.51 12.75
C SER A 222 -13.81 6.07 13.31
N GLU A 223 -12.76 5.26 13.24
CA GLU A 223 -12.77 3.90 13.77
C GLU A 223 -12.70 3.91 15.31
N ILE A 224 -13.51 3.05 15.93
CA ILE A 224 -13.59 2.95 17.41
C ILE A 224 -12.79 1.78 17.98
N GLU A 225 -12.40 0.84 17.12
CA GLU A 225 -11.66 -0.34 17.55
C GLU A 225 -10.27 0.04 18.08
N VAL A 226 -9.84 -0.69 19.09
CA VAL A 226 -8.49 -0.59 19.67
C VAL A 226 -7.84 -1.97 19.60
N ILE A 227 -6.63 -2.02 19.06
CA ILE A 227 -5.80 -3.23 19.01
C ILE A 227 -4.61 -2.97 19.96
N ASP A 228 -4.68 -3.48 21.19
CA ASP A 228 -3.76 -3.17 22.28
C ASP A 228 -2.27 -3.36 21.90
N ARG A 229 -1.94 -4.42 21.12
CA ARG A 229 -0.56 -4.67 20.70
C ARG A 229 -0.01 -3.60 19.75
N GLU A 230 -0.86 -2.83 19.09
CA GLU A 230 -0.50 -1.73 18.19
C GLU A 230 -0.47 -0.36 18.92
N GLU A 231 -0.87 -0.30 20.18
CA GLU A 231 -0.87 0.92 21.01
C GLU A 231 0.47 1.12 21.73
N ARG A 232 1.58 1.15 20.97
CA ARG A 232 2.93 1.32 21.52
C ARG A 232 3.24 2.79 21.83
N GLY A 233 4.05 3.02 22.88
CA GLY A 233 4.64 4.32 23.16
C GLY A 233 3.65 5.34 23.76
N GLN A 234 2.73 4.88 24.56
CA GLN A 234 1.82 5.76 25.32
C GLN A 234 2.57 6.61 26.32
#